data_bd3dcf6562e4060945e88c6dab94d1cb
#
_entry.id   bd3dcf6562e4060945e88c6dab94d1cb
#
_cell.length_a   1.000
_cell.length_b   1.000
_cell.length_c   1.000
_cell.angle_alpha   90.00
_cell.angle_beta   90.00
_cell.angle_gamma   90.00
#
_symmetry.space_group_name_H-M   'P 1'
#
loop_
_entity.id
_entity.type
_entity.pdbx_description
1 polymer ?
#
loop_
_entity_poly.entity_id
_entity_poly.type
_entity_poly.pdbx_seq_one_letter_code
_entity_poly.pdbx_strand_id
1 'polypeptide(L)'
;MEGKSIGIILHRHVKVGHHVGGYNVGIICFRTNETGRNCLKWWRDVVMDKSNPWFRKYGKVGDQKYLELFEEMFGDVKVLDDNIGHGAPWNLRLYKYFKDPTIIQWKGKVQPLVFVHFSHFNLANTKRGYKVARKREWSLYPPAIRYYDGYYRTLLDVRKRYKL
;
A
#
# COMPACT_ATOMS: atom_id res chain seq x y z
N MET A 1 -11.18 5.59 11.37
CA MET A 1 -12.24 5.09 10.46
C MET A 1 -13.65 5.62 10.83
N GLU A 2 -13.76 6.53 11.75
CA GLU A 2 -14.99 7.31 12.12
C GLU A 2 -16.32 6.67 11.69
N GLY A 3 -16.79 5.67 12.45
CA GLY A 3 -18.05 4.98 12.17
C GLY A 3 -18.03 3.91 11.07
N LYS A 4 -17.11 3.94 10.13
CA LYS A 4 -17.05 2.98 9.02
C LYS A 4 -16.39 1.66 9.40
N SER A 5 -16.85 0.57 8.79
CA SER A 5 -16.38 -0.79 9.08
C SER A 5 -15.16 -1.23 8.29
N ILE A 6 -14.95 -0.62 7.13
CA ILE A 6 -13.88 -0.99 6.19
C ILE A 6 -13.07 0.27 5.85
N GLY A 7 -11.74 0.16 5.91
CA GLY A 7 -10.82 1.23 5.49
C GLY A 7 -9.87 0.76 4.41
N ILE A 8 -9.77 1.52 3.31
CA ILE A 8 -8.88 1.24 2.18
C ILE A 8 -8.13 2.51 1.76
N ILE A 9 -7.04 2.35 1.02
CA ILE A 9 -6.23 3.48 0.52
C ILE A 9 -6.08 3.44 -1.00
N LEU A 10 -5.95 4.61 -1.60
CA LEU A 10 -5.66 4.74 -3.04
C LEU A 10 -4.20 4.41 -3.37
N HIS A 11 -3.93 3.94 -4.58
CA HIS A 11 -2.57 3.89 -5.13
C HIS A 11 -1.92 5.27 -5.28
N ARG A 12 -2.72 6.32 -5.48
CA ARG A 12 -2.33 7.71 -5.75
C ARG A 12 -1.65 7.97 -7.09
N HIS A 13 -1.17 6.96 -7.80
CA HIS A 13 -0.55 7.12 -9.13
C HIS A 13 -1.43 6.61 -10.27
N VAL A 14 -2.45 5.82 -9.97
CA VAL A 14 -3.47 5.34 -10.92
C VAL A 14 -4.87 5.63 -10.40
N LYS A 15 -5.82 5.74 -11.32
CA LYS A 15 -7.24 5.99 -11.00
C LYS A 15 -7.95 4.67 -10.66
N VAL A 16 -9.06 4.77 -9.95
CA VAL A 16 -10.06 3.69 -9.82
C VAL A 16 -10.49 3.27 -11.24
N GLY A 17 -10.70 1.99 -11.45
CA GLY A 17 -10.96 1.40 -12.77
C GLY A 17 -9.70 1.00 -13.55
N HIS A 18 -8.50 1.42 -13.14
CA HIS A 18 -7.26 0.94 -13.77
C HIS A 18 -7.12 -0.58 -13.66
N HIS A 19 -6.44 -1.23 -14.63
CA HIS A 19 -6.32 -2.69 -14.68
C HIS A 19 -5.69 -3.30 -13.41
N VAL A 20 -4.74 -2.64 -12.76
CA VAL A 20 -4.14 -3.11 -11.50
C VAL A 20 -4.94 -2.73 -10.25
N GLY A 21 -6.05 -1.99 -10.39
CA GLY A 21 -6.84 -1.47 -9.28
C GLY A 21 -6.41 -0.08 -8.82
N GLY A 22 -7.39 0.76 -8.48
CA GLY A 22 -7.18 2.12 -7.96
C GLY A 22 -6.77 2.14 -6.49
N TYR A 23 -7.08 1.08 -5.75
CA TYR A 23 -6.74 0.92 -4.34
C TYR A 23 -5.54 0.00 -4.15
N ASN A 24 -4.86 0.14 -3.00
CA ASN A 24 -3.66 -0.62 -2.67
C ASN A 24 -3.85 -1.45 -1.40
N VAL A 25 -3.37 -2.69 -1.42
CA VAL A 25 -3.40 -3.61 -0.27
C VAL A 25 -2.30 -3.36 0.77
N GLY A 26 -1.53 -2.28 0.65
CA GLY A 26 -0.49 -1.94 1.63
C GLY A 26 -1.03 -1.73 3.04
N ILE A 27 -2.28 -1.25 3.14
CA ILE A 27 -3.06 -1.26 4.38
C ILE A 27 -4.55 -1.40 4.06
N ILE A 28 -5.22 -2.30 4.77
CA ILE A 28 -6.67 -2.46 4.77
C ILE A 28 -7.09 -2.63 6.22
N CYS A 29 -8.14 -1.94 6.62
CA CYS A 29 -8.66 -2.02 7.97
C CYS A 29 -10.07 -2.62 7.96
N PHE A 30 -10.32 -3.54 8.86
CA PHE A 30 -11.65 -4.11 9.11
C PHE A 30 -12.01 -3.95 10.59
N ARG A 31 -13.21 -3.42 10.88
CA ARG A 31 -13.75 -3.54 12.22
C ARG A 31 -14.17 -4.98 12.50
N THR A 32 -14.16 -5.36 13.76
CA THR A 32 -14.60 -6.70 14.21
C THR A 32 -16.14 -6.82 14.35
N ASN A 33 -16.89 -5.93 13.69
CA ASN A 33 -18.33 -6.02 13.56
C ASN A 33 -18.73 -6.94 12.39
N GLU A 34 -20.02 -7.13 12.18
CA GLU A 34 -20.56 -8.02 11.16
C GLU A 34 -20.10 -7.64 9.75
N THR A 35 -20.27 -6.37 9.37
CA THR A 35 -19.90 -5.86 8.04
C THR A 35 -18.40 -6.06 7.75
N GLY A 36 -17.53 -5.70 8.70
CA GLY A 36 -16.09 -5.86 8.52
C GLY A 36 -15.67 -7.33 8.39
N ARG A 37 -16.25 -8.23 9.22
CA ARG A 37 -16.00 -9.68 9.12
C ARG A 37 -16.53 -10.26 7.83
N ASN A 38 -17.73 -9.88 7.39
CA ASN A 38 -18.32 -10.37 6.13
C ASN A 38 -17.51 -9.92 4.92
N CYS A 39 -17.04 -8.68 4.90
CA CYS A 39 -16.16 -8.19 3.82
C CYS A 39 -14.84 -8.96 3.77
N LEU A 40 -14.17 -9.14 4.91
CA LEU A 40 -12.92 -9.91 4.98
C LEU A 40 -13.12 -11.36 4.54
N LYS A 41 -14.19 -12.00 4.99
CA LYS A 41 -14.55 -13.37 4.59
C LYS A 41 -14.78 -13.46 3.09
N TRP A 42 -15.61 -12.58 2.54
CA TRP A 42 -15.89 -12.52 1.10
C TRP A 42 -14.59 -12.33 0.30
N TRP A 43 -13.75 -11.37 0.69
CA TRP A 43 -12.48 -11.10 -0.01
C TRP A 43 -11.56 -12.31 0.01
N ARG A 44 -11.40 -12.98 1.16
CA ARG A 44 -10.66 -14.24 1.26
C ARG A 44 -11.22 -15.28 0.28
N ASP A 45 -12.53 -15.48 0.29
CA ASP A 45 -13.19 -16.54 -0.48
C ASP A 45 -13.03 -16.30 -2.00
N VAL A 46 -13.18 -15.06 -2.47
CA VAL A 46 -13.01 -14.76 -3.91
C VAL A 46 -11.55 -14.80 -4.37
N VAL A 47 -10.59 -14.55 -3.48
CA VAL A 47 -9.16 -14.65 -3.82
C VAL A 47 -8.69 -16.12 -3.84
N MET A 48 -9.23 -16.95 -2.95
CA MET A 48 -8.82 -18.36 -2.82
C MET A 48 -9.54 -19.30 -3.78
N ASP A 49 -10.78 -19.03 -4.14
CA ASP A 49 -11.58 -19.87 -5.02
C ASP A 49 -11.44 -19.49 -6.49
N LYS A 50 -10.58 -20.21 -7.21
CA LYS A 50 -10.35 -20.00 -8.65
C LYS A 50 -11.57 -20.30 -9.52
N SER A 51 -12.58 -21.01 -9.03
CA SER A 51 -13.83 -21.28 -9.72
C SER A 51 -14.81 -20.11 -9.66
N ASN A 52 -14.60 -19.21 -8.70
CA ASN A 52 -15.45 -18.04 -8.48
C ASN A 52 -15.47 -17.12 -9.72
N PRO A 53 -16.65 -16.65 -10.17
CA PRO A 53 -16.75 -15.72 -11.30
C PRO A 53 -15.92 -14.45 -11.15
N TRP A 54 -15.81 -13.90 -9.92
CA TRP A 54 -14.99 -12.74 -9.63
C TRP A 54 -13.49 -13.04 -9.82
N PHE A 55 -13.03 -14.25 -9.48
CA PHE A 55 -11.66 -14.68 -9.74
C PHE A 55 -11.36 -14.70 -11.24
N ARG A 56 -12.26 -15.23 -12.08
CA ARG A 56 -12.10 -15.21 -13.53
C ARG A 56 -11.97 -13.80 -14.09
N LYS A 57 -12.72 -12.84 -13.53
CA LYS A 57 -12.75 -11.44 -13.98
C LYS A 57 -11.54 -10.64 -13.48
N TYR A 58 -11.11 -10.83 -12.22
CA TYR A 58 -10.14 -9.96 -11.53
C TYR A 58 -8.88 -10.67 -11.04
N GLY A 59 -8.90 -11.99 -10.86
CA GLY A 59 -7.82 -12.75 -10.23
C GLY A 59 -6.47 -12.70 -10.96
N LYS A 60 -6.47 -12.37 -12.25
CA LYS A 60 -5.21 -12.19 -13.03
C LYS A 60 -4.37 -10.98 -12.58
N VAL A 61 -4.96 -10.06 -11.87
CA VAL A 61 -4.30 -8.83 -11.36
C VAL A 61 -4.08 -8.85 -9.85
N GLY A 62 -4.22 -10.04 -9.23
CA GLY A 62 -4.00 -10.25 -7.80
C GLY A 62 -5.19 -9.88 -6.93
N ASP A 63 -4.94 -9.73 -5.65
CA ASP A 63 -5.91 -9.53 -4.59
C ASP A 63 -6.48 -8.11 -4.52
N GLN A 64 -5.72 -7.11 -4.96
CA GLN A 64 -6.08 -5.70 -4.75
C GLN A 64 -7.21 -5.18 -5.66
N LYS A 65 -7.43 -5.78 -6.85
CA LYS A 65 -8.49 -5.32 -7.75
C LYS A 65 -9.89 -5.49 -7.17
N TYR A 66 -10.07 -6.46 -6.27
CA TYR A 66 -11.32 -6.69 -5.56
C TYR A 66 -11.72 -5.53 -4.62
N LEU A 67 -10.77 -4.71 -4.16
CA LEU A 67 -11.08 -3.58 -3.28
C LEU A 67 -12.02 -2.55 -3.92
N GLU A 68 -12.05 -2.48 -5.26
CA GLU A 68 -12.98 -1.61 -5.99
C GLU A 68 -14.44 -2.03 -5.85
N LEU A 69 -14.70 -3.25 -5.41
CA LEU A 69 -16.05 -3.78 -5.18
C LEU A 69 -16.54 -3.60 -3.74
N PHE A 70 -15.66 -3.22 -2.82
CA PHE A 70 -16.02 -3.15 -1.40
C PHE A 70 -17.15 -2.15 -1.13
N GLU A 71 -17.11 -0.97 -1.77
CA GLU A 71 -18.15 0.04 -1.60
C GLU A 71 -19.50 -0.45 -2.15
N GLU A 72 -19.50 -1.03 -3.35
CA GLU A 72 -20.72 -1.56 -3.99
C GLU A 72 -21.36 -2.69 -3.18
N MET A 73 -20.52 -3.60 -2.64
CA MET A 73 -21.01 -4.80 -1.98
C MET A 73 -21.34 -4.62 -0.50
N PHE A 74 -20.64 -3.71 0.19
CA PHE A 74 -20.77 -3.57 1.66
C PHE A 74 -21.19 -2.17 2.10
N GLY A 75 -21.08 -1.13 1.25
CA GLY A 75 -21.59 0.22 1.49
C GLY A 75 -21.00 0.97 2.69
N ASP A 76 -20.08 0.36 3.43
CA ASP A 76 -19.56 0.87 4.71
C ASP A 76 -18.04 1.04 4.68
N VAL A 77 -17.56 1.69 3.60
CA VAL A 77 -16.14 1.86 3.29
C VAL A 77 -15.71 3.31 3.53
N LYS A 78 -14.50 3.49 4.06
CA LYS A 78 -13.79 4.76 4.14
C LYS A 78 -12.51 4.68 3.33
N VAL A 79 -12.34 5.58 2.38
CA VAL A 79 -11.06 5.84 1.74
C VAL A 79 -10.23 6.72 2.67
N LEU A 80 -9.08 6.22 3.12
CA LEU A 80 -8.29 6.81 4.21
C LEU A 80 -7.32 7.90 3.76
N ASP A 81 -7.32 8.27 2.48
CA ASP A 81 -6.30 9.14 1.86
C ASP A 81 -6.21 10.56 2.42
N ASP A 82 -7.27 11.06 3.06
CA ASP A 82 -7.30 12.44 3.52
C ASP A 82 -6.38 12.74 4.70
N ASN A 83 -6.12 11.75 5.55
CA ASN A 83 -5.39 11.93 6.79
C ASN A 83 -4.23 10.93 6.97
N ILE A 84 -4.05 10.01 6.02
CA ILE A 84 -3.01 8.99 6.08
C ILE A 84 -2.11 9.09 4.86
N GLY A 85 -0.95 9.70 5.04
CA GLY A 85 0.12 9.65 4.06
C GLY A 85 0.72 8.25 4.00
N HIS A 86 0.87 7.71 2.80
CA HIS A 86 1.56 6.45 2.59
C HIS A 86 2.56 6.54 1.45
N GLY A 87 3.73 5.92 1.62
CA GLY A 87 4.79 5.87 0.63
C GLY A 87 4.89 4.49 -0.02
N ALA A 88 5.14 4.46 -1.33
CA ALA A 88 5.48 3.26 -2.07
C ALA A 88 6.34 3.66 -3.29
N PRO A 89 7.10 2.74 -3.92
CA PRO A 89 7.96 3.10 -5.05
C PRO A 89 7.27 3.88 -6.16
N TRP A 90 5.99 3.61 -6.39
CA TRP A 90 5.19 4.22 -7.45
C TRP A 90 4.63 5.60 -7.12
N ASN A 91 4.48 5.98 -5.84
CA ASN A 91 3.85 7.25 -5.45
C ASN A 91 4.76 8.22 -4.69
N LEU A 92 5.92 7.77 -4.18
CA LEU A 92 6.82 8.64 -3.41
C LEU A 92 7.24 9.91 -4.15
N ARG A 93 7.36 9.87 -5.48
CA ARG A 93 7.68 11.04 -6.32
C ARG A 93 6.56 12.08 -6.42
N LEU A 94 5.33 11.74 -5.99
CA LEU A 94 4.18 12.64 -6.07
C LEU A 94 4.11 13.61 -4.88
N TYR A 95 5.01 13.46 -3.90
CA TYR A 95 4.97 14.21 -2.65
C TYR A 95 6.00 15.33 -2.63
N LYS A 96 5.62 16.45 -2.00
CA LYS A 96 6.57 17.41 -1.47
C LYS A 96 6.99 16.95 -0.07
N TYR A 97 8.30 16.99 0.19
CA TYR A 97 8.92 16.54 1.42
C TYR A 97 9.37 17.72 2.27
N PHE A 98 9.35 17.53 3.57
CA PHE A 98 9.82 18.51 4.56
C PHE A 98 11.09 17.99 5.25
N LYS A 99 11.70 18.85 6.10
CA LYS A 99 12.82 18.45 6.96
C LYS A 99 12.40 17.31 7.88
N ASP A 100 11.19 17.42 8.46
CA ASP A 100 10.58 16.34 9.22
C ASP A 100 10.22 15.18 8.28
N PRO A 101 10.81 13.97 8.46
CA PRO A 101 10.54 12.82 7.61
C PRO A 101 9.13 12.25 7.77
N THR A 102 8.44 12.60 8.84
CA THR A 102 7.09 12.09 9.13
C THR A 102 5.99 12.90 8.46
N ILE A 103 6.33 13.96 7.72
CA ILE A 103 5.38 14.87 7.08
C ILE A 103 5.61 14.92 5.58
N ILE A 104 4.52 14.84 4.82
CA ILE A 104 4.48 15.01 3.37
C ILE A 104 3.36 15.98 2.96
N GLN A 105 3.47 16.54 1.74
CA GLN A 105 2.36 17.25 1.12
C GLN A 105 1.96 16.53 -0.18
N TRP A 106 0.67 16.29 -0.32
CA TRP A 106 0.08 15.72 -1.51
C TRP A 106 -1.13 16.54 -1.95
N LYS A 107 -1.16 16.95 -3.23
CA LYS A 107 -2.23 17.81 -3.81
C LYS A 107 -2.53 19.05 -2.95
N GLY A 108 -1.47 19.72 -2.45
CA GLY A 108 -1.60 20.90 -1.60
C GLY A 108 -1.88 20.63 -0.11
N LYS A 109 -2.31 19.43 0.26
CA LYS A 109 -2.65 19.06 1.65
C LYS A 109 -1.43 18.47 2.36
N VAL A 110 -1.08 19.07 3.51
CA VAL A 110 -0.04 18.56 4.41
C VAL A 110 -0.64 17.47 5.30
N GLN A 111 0.08 16.35 5.44
CA GLN A 111 -0.40 15.20 6.19
C GLN A 111 0.76 14.36 6.73
N PRO A 112 0.54 13.57 7.80
CA PRO A 112 1.55 12.65 8.29
C PRO A 112 1.82 11.54 7.27
N LEU A 113 3.08 11.16 7.09
CA LEU A 113 3.47 9.93 6.42
C LEU A 113 3.41 8.79 7.45
N VAL A 114 2.35 8.01 7.42
CA VAL A 114 2.06 7.00 8.45
C VAL A 114 2.82 5.71 8.20
N PHE A 115 3.02 5.31 6.94
CA PHE A 115 3.78 4.10 6.61
C PHE A 115 4.40 4.18 5.21
N VAL A 116 5.39 3.31 4.99
CA VAL A 116 6.00 3.10 3.67
C VAL A 116 5.92 1.62 3.31
N HIS A 117 5.34 1.34 2.13
CA HIS A 117 5.29 0.02 1.54
C HIS A 117 6.55 -0.21 0.70
N PHE A 118 7.47 -1.02 1.22
CA PHE A 118 8.76 -1.30 0.58
C PHE A 118 8.67 -2.36 -0.53
N SER A 119 7.69 -2.24 -1.41
CA SER A 119 7.52 -3.14 -2.56
C SER A 119 8.79 -3.17 -3.41
N HIS A 120 9.17 -4.37 -3.86
CA HIS A 120 10.36 -4.61 -4.67
C HIS A 120 11.69 -4.19 -4.02
N PHE A 121 11.72 -4.04 -2.70
CA PHE A 121 12.98 -3.91 -1.97
C PHE A 121 13.73 -5.25 -1.99
N ASN A 122 15.00 -5.23 -2.41
CA ASN A 122 15.85 -6.41 -2.42
C ASN A 122 17.24 -6.05 -1.89
N LEU A 123 17.80 -6.89 -1.03
CA LEU A 123 19.22 -6.83 -0.70
C LEU A 123 20.03 -7.09 -1.97
N ALA A 124 21.08 -6.32 -2.21
CA ALA A 124 21.87 -6.40 -3.43
C ALA A 124 23.29 -5.89 -3.20
N ASN A 125 24.24 -6.41 -3.96
CA ASN A 125 25.62 -5.92 -3.99
C ASN A 125 25.69 -4.60 -4.77
N THR A 126 25.33 -3.51 -4.09
CA THR A 126 25.38 -2.13 -4.58
C THR A 126 26.03 -1.26 -3.51
N LYS A 127 26.42 -0.03 -3.85
CA LYS A 127 26.95 0.92 -2.85
C LYS A 127 26.01 1.14 -1.64
N ARG A 128 24.70 0.93 -1.82
CA ARG A 128 23.71 1.04 -0.74
C ARG A 128 23.38 -0.27 -0.02
N GLY A 129 23.85 -1.41 -0.56
CA GLY A 129 23.50 -2.73 -0.04
C GLY A 129 22.11 -3.23 -0.42
N TYR A 130 21.34 -2.43 -1.17
CA TYR A 130 20.01 -2.80 -1.64
C TYR A 130 19.67 -2.14 -2.99
N LYS A 131 18.62 -2.65 -3.63
CA LYS A 131 17.97 -2.02 -4.78
C LYS A 131 16.46 -2.03 -4.58
N VAL A 132 15.80 -1.05 -5.17
CA VAL A 132 14.35 -0.89 -5.18
C VAL A 132 13.91 -0.74 -6.61
N ALA A 133 12.80 -1.32 -6.95
CA ALA A 133 12.14 -1.19 -8.23
C ALA A 133 12.54 -2.19 -9.32
N ARG A 134 11.48 -2.66 -9.95
CA ARG A 134 11.50 -3.43 -11.19
C ARG A 134 11.62 -2.54 -12.42
N LYS A 135 11.09 -1.33 -12.34
CA LYS A 135 10.95 -0.40 -13.45
C LYS A 135 11.76 0.87 -13.18
N ARG A 136 12.36 1.42 -14.22
CA ARG A 136 13.16 2.66 -14.14
C ARG A 136 12.36 3.85 -13.58
N GLU A 137 11.10 3.93 -13.90
CA GLU A 137 10.19 4.99 -13.41
C GLU A 137 9.91 4.94 -11.90
N TRP A 138 10.18 3.79 -11.26
CA TRP A 138 10.05 3.59 -9.81
C TRP A 138 11.40 3.64 -9.10
N SER A 139 12.45 4.09 -9.79
CA SER A 139 13.77 4.29 -9.18
C SER A 139 13.65 5.21 -7.97
N LEU A 140 14.55 5.02 -7.01
CA LEU A 140 14.54 5.79 -5.78
C LEU A 140 14.52 7.29 -6.05
N TYR A 141 13.43 7.93 -5.68
CA TYR A 141 13.31 9.37 -5.66
C TYR A 141 14.21 9.92 -4.54
N PRO A 142 15.18 10.83 -4.83
CA PRO A 142 16.19 11.23 -3.86
C PRO A 142 15.65 11.64 -2.49
N PRO A 143 14.59 12.45 -2.35
CA PRO A 143 14.03 12.80 -1.05
C PRO A 143 13.46 11.63 -0.26
N ALA A 144 13.12 10.53 -0.94
CA ALA A 144 12.55 9.33 -0.30
C ALA A 144 13.61 8.30 0.12
N ILE A 145 14.86 8.44 -0.32
CA ILE A 145 15.97 7.50 -0.01
C ILE A 145 16.09 7.26 1.49
N ARG A 146 15.92 8.29 2.31
CA ARG A 146 16.03 8.21 3.77
C ARG A 146 15.14 7.12 4.40
N TYR A 147 13.97 6.83 3.83
CA TYR A 147 13.08 5.79 4.33
C TYR A 147 13.64 4.40 4.03
N TYR A 148 14.18 4.22 2.84
CA TYR A 148 14.79 2.95 2.42
C TYR A 148 16.11 2.68 3.15
N ASP A 149 16.93 3.70 3.38
CA ASP A 149 18.15 3.58 4.18
C ASP A 149 17.82 3.23 5.64
N GLY A 150 16.75 3.81 6.20
CA GLY A 150 16.23 3.47 7.52
C GLY A 150 15.78 2.00 7.59
N TYR A 151 14.96 1.57 6.64
CA TYR A 151 14.49 0.18 6.55
C TYR A 151 15.65 -0.81 6.40
N TYR A 152 16.64 -0.50 5.55
CA TYR A 152 17.83 -1.33 5.37
C TYR A 152 18.62 -1.49 6.66
N ARG A 153 18.87 -0.40 7.41
CA ARG A 153 19.53 -0.47 8.73
C ARG A 153 18.78 -1.37 9.69
N THR A 154 17.46 -1.21 9.77
CA THR A 154 16.61 -2.06 10.61
C THR A 154 16.74 -3.55 10.23
N LEU A 155 16.76 -3.88 8.94
CA LEU A 155 16.96 -5.26 8.48
C LEU A 155 18.34 -5.82 8.89
N LEU A 156 19.40 -5.02 8.79
CA LEU A 156 20.73 -5.44 9.24
C LEU A 156 20.77 -5.69 10.75
N ASP A 157 20.14 -4.84 11.54
CA ASP A 157 20.05 -4.99 12.99
C ASP A 157 19.27 -6.26 13.38
N VAL A 158 18.15 -6.53 12.68
CA VAL A 158 17.38 -7.76 12.88
C VAL A 158 18.22 -8.98 12.52
N ARG A 159 18.88 -8.97 11.36
CA ARG A 159 19.77 -10.08 10.96
C ARG A 159 20.85 -10.35 11.99
N LYS A 160 21.51 -9.31 12.48
CA LYS A 160 22.54 -9.44 13.54
C LYS A 160 21.96 -10.02 14.82
N ARG A 161 20.80 -9.52 15.26
CA ARG A 161 20.14 -9.95 16.51
C ARG A 161 19.73 -11.42 16.47
N TYR A 162 19.19 -11.87 15.36
CA TYR A 162 18.67 -13.23 15.21
C TYR A 162 19.61 -14.18 14.47
N LYS A 163 20.83 -13.76 14.14
CA LYS A 163 21.86 -14.55 13.45
C LYS A 163 21.36 -15.16 12.11
N LEU A 164 20.58 -14.38 11.34
CA LEU A 164 20.00 -14.76 10.04
C LEU A 164 21.00 -14.53 8.89
#